data_4cea87374e45e31028767e6b73be34f6
#
_entry.id   4cea87374e45e31028767e6b73be34f6
#
_cell.length_a   1.000
_cell.length_b   1.000
_cell.length_c   1.000
_cell.angle_alpha   90.00
_cell.angle_beta   90.00
_cell.angle_gamma   90.00
#
_symmetry.space_group_name_H-M   'P 1'
#
loop_
_entity.id
_entity.type
_entity.pdbx_description
1 polymer ?
#
loop_
_entity_poly.entity_id
_entity_poly.type
_entity_poly.pdbx_seq_one_letter_code
_entity_poly.pdbx_strand_id
1 'polypeptide(L)'
;MCGLRNIADPTTGVAVLSAVSSTSSASVDDVLACVVFVPSAPLLVPELAGPDAVDTVEVRSAVRDAGELLARHAPRWLAVGVDDVAAGRDAATSGRSLVPRSIPTTGGFGRFGVEVPVSLDAAHERLNADAGGRMPLSMLIAGWLREQVGAESVRPVVVAPDTEPQAAAALGRALGAEVSSDPDAVGVLVVADGATALTPKAPGGPRREAAVRLQQRIDACIAKADVAALNDLDVAACAAEGVAGRAAWQVAAGIVGDRAVSAEQYYADAPFGVGYTVAAWTPGDLPERASE
;
A
#
# COMPACT_ATOMS: atom_id res chain seq x y z
N MET A 1 -23.20 -4.42 -88.55
CA MET A 1 -22.50 -5.64 -89.12
C MET A 1 -21.62 -6.18 -88.05
N CYS A 2 -21.84 -7.38 -87.75
CA CYS A 2 -20.93 -8.46 -87.35
C CYS A 2 -20.06 -8.11 -86.16
N GLY A 3 -19.98 -8.89 -85.18
CA GLY A 3 -20.46 -10.27 -84.92
C GLY A 3 -19.52 -10.85 -83.85
N LEU A 4 -20.11 -11.48 -82.80
CA LEU A 4 -19.71 -12.76 -82.21
C LEU A 4 -18.20 -12.92 -81.84
N ARG A 5 -17.79 -13.45 -80.72
CA ARG A 5 -18.25 -14.57 -79.86
C ARG A 5 -17.50 -14.60 -78.56
N ASN A 6 -18.22 -14.96 -77.55
CA ASN A 6 -17.86 -15.91 -76.47
C ASN A 6 -16.54 -16.67 -76.60
N ILE A 7 -15.81 -16.77 -75.51
CA ILE A 7 -15.41 -18.06 -74.91
C ILE A 7 -15.17 -17.86 -73.42
N ALA A 8 -15.86 -18.65 -72.63
CA ALA A 8 -15.64 -18.89 -71.21
C ALA A 8 -14.34 -19.69 -71.00
N ASP A 9 -13.69 -19.58 -69.90
CA ASP A 9 -13.68 -20.55 -68.82
C ASP A 9 -12.46 -20.39 -67.86
N PRO A 10 -12.36 -21.18 -66.85
CA PRO A 10 -12.48 -20.75 -65.45
C PRO A 10 -11.16 -21.00 -64.66
N THR A 11 -11.31 -20.89 -63.35
CA THR A 11 -10.37 -21.40 -62.33
C THR A 11 -9.11 -20.59 -62.07
N THR A 12 -9.13 -19.84 -61.01
CA THR A 12 -8.40 -20.19 -59.79
C THR A 12 -8.77 -19.19 -58.67
N GLY A 13 -9.56 -19.69 -57.72
CA GLY A 13 -9.82 -18.98 -56.49
C GLY A 13 -8.56 -18.89 -55.65
N VAL A 14 -8.11 -17.68 -55.42
CA VAL A 14 -7.18 -17.39 -54.31
C VAL A 14 -7.99 -16.71 -53.24
N ALA A 15 -8.39 -17.49 -52.25
CA ALA A 15 -8.93 -16.97 -51.01
C ALA A 15 -7.81 -16.20 -50.29
N VAL A 16 -7.89 -14.88 -50.34
CA VAL A 16 -7.09 -14.05 -49.46
C VAL A 16 -7.70 -14.16 -48.08
N LEU A 17 -7.14 -15.05 -47.26
CA LEU A 17 -7.35 -15.06 -45.82
C LEU A 17 -6.74 -13.77 -45.27
N SER A 18 -7.58 -12.75 -45.07
CA SER A 18 -7.23 -11.62 -44.20
C SER A 18 -7.09 -12.17 -42.80
N ALA A 19 -5.81 -12.39 -42.40
CA ALA A 19 -5.49 -12.55 -41.01
C ALA A 19 -5.82 -11.22 -40.30
N VAL A 20 -6.99 -11.19 -39.65
CA VAL A 20 -7.28 -10.17 -38.66
C VAL A 20 -6.33 -10.47 -37.50
N SER A 21 -5.19 -9.78 -37.50
CA SER A 21 -4.37 -9.67 -36.30
C SER A 21 -5.24 -8.94 -35.27
N SER A 22 -5.85 -9.69 -34.38
CA SER A 22 -6.35 -9.15 -33.14
C SER A 22 -5.14 -8.68 -32.34
N THR A 23 -4.76 -7.42 -32.55
CA THR A 23 -3.99 -6.70 -31.56
C THR A 23 -4.91 -6.64 -30.35
N SER A 24 -4.66 -7.52 -29.37
CA SER A 24 -5.14 -7.36 -28.02
C SER A 24 -4.67 -5.98 -27.59
N SER A 25 -5.58 -5.01 -27.58
CA SER A 25 -5.37 -3.79 -26.86
C SER A 25 -5.24 -4.21 -25.41
N ALA A 26 -4.01 -4.19 -24.87
CA ALA A 26 -3.81 -4.18 -23.43
C ALA A 26 -4.71 -3.06 -22.91
N SER A 27 -5.71 -3.41 -22.14
CA SER A 27 -6.61 -2.44 -21.52
C SER A 27 -5.75 -1.56 -20.63
N VAL A 28 -5.96 -0.24 -20.71
CA VAL A 28 -5.27 0.79 -19.92
C VAL A 28 -5.55 0.66 -18.42
N ASP A 29 -6.29 -0.36 -18.00
CA ASP A 29 -6.78 -0.56 -16.63
C ASP A 29 -5.78 -1.26 -15.69
N ASP A 30 -4.56 -1.61 -16.14
CA ASP A 30 -3.73 -2.61 -15.45
C ASP A 30 -2.39 -2.07 -14.89
N VAL A 31 -2.31 -0.79 -14.52
CA VAL A 31 -1.06 -0.19 -14.02
C VAL A 31 -0.92 -0.27 -12.50
N LEU A 32 -2.01 -0.50 -11.75
CA LEU A 32 -1.94 -0.82 -10.33
C LEU A 32 -1.45 -2.26 -10.15
N ALA A 33 -0.19 -2.42 -9.79
CA ALA A 33 0.43 -3.73 -9.70
C ALA A 33 -0.11 -4.58 -8.53
N CYS A 34 -0.08 -4.03 -7.33
CA CYS A 34 -0.74 -4.58 -6.13
C CYS A 34 -0.74 -3.55 -5.00
N VAL A 35 -1.53 -3.82 -3.96
CA VAL A 35 -1.56 -3.05 -2.71
C VAL A 35 -1.13 -3.94 -1.56
N VAL A 36 -0.13 -3.54 -0.80
CA VAL A 36 0.37 -4.28 0.36
C VAL A 36 0.16 -3.46 1.62
N PHE A 37 -0.36 -4.10 2.66
CA PHE A 37 -0.61 -3.52 3.98
C PHE A 37 0.43 -4.05 4.96
N VAL A 38 1.10 -3.16 5.71
CA VAL A 38 2.07 -3.51 6.73
C VAL A 38 1.91 -2.62 7.97
N PRO A 39 2.31 -3.08 9.16
CA PRO A 39 2.31 -2.27 10.37
C PRO A 39 3.28 -1.08 10.29
N SER A 40 2.96 -0.01 11.04
CA SER A 40 3.84 1.15 11.27
C SER A 40 4.58 1.02 12.62
N ALA A 41 5.32 -0.07 12.80
CA ALA A 41 5.88 -0.45 14.08
C ALA A 41 7.41 -0.52 14.07
N PRO A 42 8.13 0.18 14.98
CA PRO A 42 9.60 0.13 15.05
C PRO A 42 10.15 -1.28 15.27
N LEU A 43 9.38 -2.16 15.93
CA LEU A 43 9.76 -3.56 16.20
C LEU A 43 9.94 -4.43 14.94
N LEU A 44 9.49 -3.95 13.77
CA LEU A 44 9.76 -4.62 12.50
C LEU A 44 11.24 -4.58 12.14
N VAL A 45 11.95 -3.55 12.59
CA VAL A 45 13.38 -3.35 12.38
C VAL A 45 14.15 -4.17 13.42
N PRO A 46 14.93 -5.22 13.02
CA PRO A 46 15.57 -6.13 13.95
C PRO A 46 16.46 -5.45 15.01
N GLU A 47 17.18 -4.42 14.60
CA GLU A 47 18.08 -3.66 15.47
C GLU A 47 17.34 -2.94 16.60
N LEU A 48 16.06 -2.61 16.41
CA LEU A 48 15.21 -1.91 17.40
C LEU A 48 14.48 -2.90 18.33
N ALA A 49 14.19 -4.09 17.86
CA ALA A 49 13.43 -5.07 18.63
C ALA A 49 14.28 -5.84 19.63
N GLY A 50 15.61 -5.82 19.48
CA GLY A 50 16.54 -6.59 20.28
C GLY A 50 16.69 -8.04 19.81
N PRO A 51 17.78 -8.72 20.27
CA PRO A 51 18.15 -10.06 19.79
C PRO A 51 17.16 -11.17 20.21
N ASP A 52 16.43 -10.96 21.30
CA ASP A 52 15.53 -11.97 21.90
C ASP A 52 14.06 -11.76 21.57
N ALA A 53 13.75 -10.92 20.57
CA ALA A 53 12.39 -10.57 20.20
C ALA A 53 11.71 -11.67 19.34
N VAL A 54 11.62 -12.88 19.88
CA VAL A 54 10.97 -14.04 19.22
C VAL A 54 9.54 -13.75 18.80
N ASP A 55 8.80 -12.99 19.60
CA ASP A 55 7.40 -12.63 19.33
C ASP A 55 7.23 -11.71 18.09
N THR A 56 8.33 -11.22 17.51
CA THR A 56 8.30 -10.38 16.30
C THR A 56 8.65 -11.15 15.03
N VAL A 57 9.09 -12.41 15.15
CA VAL A 57 9.58 -13.20 13.99
C VAL A 57 8.49 -13.40 12.95
N GLU A 58 7.29 -13.79 13.39
CA GLU A 58 6.17 -14.06 12.48
C GLU A 58 5.73 -12.81 11.72
N VAL A 59 5.51 -11.69 12.41
CA VAL A 59 5.11 -10.44 11.76
C VAL A 59 6.21 -9.91 10.83
N ARG A 60 7.49 -10.06 11.17
CA ARG A 60 8.60 -9.66 10.30
C ARG A 60 8.69 -10.52 9.05
N SER A 61 8.50 -11.86 9.18
CA SER A 61 8.44 -12.75 8.02
C SER A 61 7.30 -12.35 7.09
N ALA A 62 6.10 -12.19 7.63
CA ALA A 62 4.93 -11.76 6.87
C ALA A 62 5.15 -10.44 6.13
N VAL A 63 5.76 -9.44 6.81
CA VAL A 63 6.08 -8.12 6.19
C VAL A 63 7.10 -8.28 5.06
N ARG A 64 8.10 -9.13 5.23
CA ARG A 64 9.09 -9.41 4.19
C ARG A 64 8.44 -10.09 2.98
N ASP A 65 7.66 -11.14 3.21
CA ASP A 65 7.00 -11.91 2.15
C ASP A 65 6.06 -11.01 1.33
N ALA A 66 5.29 -10.16 2.00
CA ALA A 66 4.42 -9.17 1.34
C ALA A 66 5.23 -8.09 0.59
N GLY A 67 6.34 -7.62 1.17
CA GLY A 67 7.25 -6.68 0.52
C GLY A 67 7.93 -7.27 -0.72
N GLU A 68 8.35 -8.53 -0.66
CA GLU A 68 8.90 -9.26 -1.81
C GLU A 68 7.85 -9.44 -2.92
N LEU A 69 6.59 -9.73 -2.55
CA LEU A 69 5.50 -9.75 -3.51
C LEU A 69 5.37 -8.39 -4.22
N LEU A 70 5.34 -7.30 -3.45
CA LEU A 70 5.22 -5.95 -4.00
C LEU A 70 6.38 -5.62 -4.94
N ALA A 71 7.64 -5.94 -4.55
CA ALA A 71 8.83 -5.68 -5.35
C ALA A 71 8.86 -6.51 -6.65
N ARG A 72 8.33 -7.74 -6.63
CA ARG A 72 8.19 -8.56 -7.84
C ARG A 72 7.20 -7.97 -8.85
N HIS A 73 6.13 -7.34 -8.36
CA HIS A 73 5.12 -6.73 -9.22
C HIS A 73 5.50 -5.33 -9.72
N ALA A 74 6.18 -4.55 -8.88
CA ALA A 74 6.60 -3.20 -9.22
C ALA A 74 7.89 -2.80 -8.48
N PRO A 75 8.90 -2.28 -9.16
CA PRO A 75 10.12 -1.78 -8.51
C PRO A 75 9.91 -0.41 -7.86
N ARG A 76 8.90 0.35 -8.29
CA ARG A 76 8.55 1.69 -7.80
C ARG A 76 7.25 1.65 -7.00
N TRP A 77 7.25 2.28 -5.83
CA TRP A 77 6.12 2.25 -4.92
C TRP A 77 5.55 3.62 -4.60
N LEU A 78 4.25 3.66 -4.42
CA LEU A 78 3.54 4.73 -3.72
C LEU A 78 3.32 4.26 -2.27
N ALA A 79 3.96 4.89 -1.29
CA ALA A 79 3.73 4.57 0.11
C ALA A 79 2.71 5.52 0.73
N VAL A 80 1.65 4.98 1.31
CA VAL A 80 0.63 5.71 2.05
C VAL A 80 0.78 5.41 3.52
N GLY A 81 0.95 6.46 4.34
CA GLY A 81 1.09 6.32 5.78
C GLY A 81 0.46 7.47 6.55
N VAL A 82 0.54 7.37 7.88
CA VAL A 82 0.00 8.39 8.78
C VAL A 82 1.14 9.19 9.40
N ASP A 83 0.92 10.50 9.61
CA ASP A 83 1.87 11.38 10.30
C ASP A 83 1.74 11.21 11.82
N ASP A 84 2.70 10.52 12.43
CA ASP A 84 2.83 10.35 13.88
C ASP A 84 3.28 11.65 14.58
N VAL A 85 3.81 12.62 13.83
CA VAL A 85 4.30 13.91 14.36
C VAL A 85 3.15 14.86 14.62
N ALA A 86 2.02 14.73 13.90
CA ALA A 86 0.85 15.56 14.10
C ALA A 86 0.11 15.23 15.42
N ALA A 87 0.22 14.01 15.93
CA ALA A 87 -0.42 13.58 17.18
C ALA A 87 0.07 14.30 18.45
N GLY A 88 1.17 15.04 18.38
CA GLY A 88 1.76 15.79 19.50
C GLY A 88 1.63 17.32 19.41
N ARG A 89 0.92 17.85 18.43
CA ARG A 89 0.67 19.29 18.29
C ARG A 89 -0.75 19.63 18.68
N ASP A 90 -0.88 20.63 19.56
CA ASP A 90 -2.12 21.16 20.10
C ASP A 90 -3.34 21.01 19.19
N ALA A 91 -4.39 20.45 19.76
CA ALA A 91 -5.74 20.28 19.15
C ALA A 91 -6.36 21.59 18.61
N ALA A 92 -5.69 22.72 18.75
CA ALA A 92 -6.15 24.04 18.29
C ALA A 92 -5.98 24.28 16.78
N THR A 93 -5.32 23.37 16.04
CA THR A 93 -5.12 23.48 14.59
C THR A 93 -5.79 22.32 13.82
N SER A 94 -6.66 21.57 14.47
CA SER A 94 -7.47 20.50 13.88
C SER A 94 -8.35 21.07 12.76
N GLY A 95 -8.15 20.63 11.56
CA GLY A 95 -9.05 20.90 10.45
C GLY A 95 -8.47 21.47 9.18
N ARG A 96 -7.15 21.52 9.01
CA ARG A 96 -6.54 21.98 7.75
C ARG A 96 -5.15 21.43 7.54
N SER A 97 -5.00 20.52 6.68
CA SER A 97 -4.05 20.60 5.58
C SER A 97 -3.77 19.24 4.95
N LEU A 98 -4.39 18.96 3.83
CA LEU A 98 -3.86 18.09 2.78
C LEU A 98 -2.69 18.81 2.06
N VAL A 99 -1.91 19.64 2.77
CA VAL A 99 -0.69 20.20 2.18
C VAL A 99 0.36 19.10 2.22
N PRO A 100 0.86 18.67 1.05
CA PRO A 100 1.99 17.76 1.00
C PRO A 100 3.16 18.43 1.71
N ARG A 101 3.47 18.00 2.92
CA ARG A 101 4.77 18.33 3.51
C ARG A 101 5.82 17.67 2.64
N SER A 102 6.86 18.40 2.30
CA SER A 102 8.05 17.79 1.72
C SER A 102 8.58 16.76 2.72
N ILE A 103 8.39 15.49 2.42
CA ILE A 103 8.94 14.39 3.19
C ILE A 103 10.39 14.22 2.76
N PRO A 104 11.34 14.18 3.72
CA PRO A 104 12.75 13.94 3.39
C PRO A 104 12.91 12.59 2.66
N THR A 105 13.81 12.53 1.67
CA THR A 105 14.14 11.28 0.97
C THR A 105 14.94 10.32 1.84
N THR A 106 15.69 10.85 2.82
CA THR A 106 16.51 10.07 3.76
C THR A 106 16.09 10.36 5.20
N GLY A 107 16.23 9.37 6.07
CA GLY A 107 15.91 9.46 7.48
C GLY A 107 16.61 8.37 8.29
N GLY A 108 16.25 8.24 9.56
CA GLY A 108 16.81 7.21 10.42
C GLY A 108 15.97 6.95 11.66
N PHE A 109 16.22 5.80 12.27
CA PHE A 109 15.52 5.34 13.48
C PHE A 109 16.17 5.85 14.78
N GLY A 110 17.14 6.76 14.74
CA GLY A 110 17.85 7.25 15.93
C GLY A 110 16.95 7.71 17.07
N ARG A 111 15.80 8.32 16.77
CA ARG A 111 14.79 8.70 17.77
C ARG A 111 14.14 7.52 18.52
N PHE A 112 14.29 6.31 17.99
CA PHE A 112 13.83 5.08 18.61
C PHE A 112 14.95 4.31 19.33
N GLY A 113 16.14 4.93 19.47
CA GLY A 113 17.25 4.44 20.29
C GLY A 113 18.39 3.77 19.52
N VAL A 114 18.23 3.48 18.24
CA VAL A 114 19.29 2.85 17.41
C VAL A 114 19.37 3.55 16.06
N GLU A 115 20.58 3.91 15.64
CA GLU A 115 20.81 4.52 14.33
C GLU A 115 20.74 3.44 13.24
N VAL A 116 19.60 3.39 12.55
CA VAL A 116 19.40 2.63 11.32
C VAL A 116 18.99 3.64 10.25
N PRO A 117 19.92 4.04 9.37
CA PRO A 117 19.61 4.98 8.30
C PRO A 117 18.74 4.30 7.24
N VAL A 118 17.82 5.05 6.63
CA VAL A 118 16.95 4.59 5.55
C VAL A 118 16.88 5.63 4.43
N SER A 119 16.66 5.16 3.20
CA SER A 119 16.36 6.01 2.06
C SER A 119 15.08 5.56 1.37
N LEU A 120 14.31 6.51 0.85
CA LEU A 120 13.15 6.25 0.00
C LEU A 120 13.54 6.02 -1.47
N ASP A 121 14.83 6.15 -1.82
CA ASP A 121 15.31 6.03 -3.19
C ASP A 121 16.68 5.35 -3.20
N ALA A 122 16.84 4.31 -4.02
CA ALA A 122 18.07 3.55 -4.14
C ALA A 122 19.22 4.40 -4.73
N ALA A 123 18.91 5.37 -5.58
CA ALA A 123 19.90 6.27 -6.18
C ALA A 123 20.46 7.30 -5.19
N HIS A 124 19.73 7.59 -4.11
CA HIS A 124 20.18 8.48 -3.04
C HIS A 124 20.80 7.64 -1.93
N GLU A 125 22.09 7.34 -2.05
CA GLU A 125 22.83 6.74 -0.95
C GLU A 125 22.71 7.56 0.32
N ARG A 126 22.76 6.87 1.45
CA ARG A 126 22.60 7.26 2.86
C ARG A 126 23.45 8.48 3.30
N LEU A 127 23.52 9.51 2.48
CA LEU A 127 24.27 10.72 2.75
C LEU A 127 23.46 11.61 3.71
N ASN A 128 23.83 11.56 5.00
CA ASN A 128 23.37 12.42 6.08
C ASN A 128 21.89 12.28 6.48
N ALA A 129 21.61 11.30 7.33
CA ALA A 129 20.29 11.11 7.98
C ALA A 129 19.77 12.35 8.75
N ASP A 130 20.61 13.35 9.00
CA ASP A 130 20.29 14.54 9.81
C ASP A 130 19.98 15.80 9.00
N ALA A 131 20.10 15.80 7.68
CA ALA A 131 20.03 17.04 6.89
C ALA A 131 18.61 17.46 6.47
N GLY A 132 17.60 16.68 6.75
CA GLY A 132 16.21 16.94 6.36
C GLY A 132 15.26 16.78 7.55
N GLY A 133 14.14 17.47 7.57
CA GLY A 133 13.15 17.42 8.64
C GLY A 133 12.79 15.98 9.07
N ARG A 134 12.07 15.85 10.20
CA ARG A 134 11.71 14.55 10.79
C ARG A 134 10.85 13.72 9.83
N MET A 135 11.36 12.57 9.37
CA MET A 135 10.61 11.61 8.57
C MET A 135 9.57 10.88 9.46
N PRO A 136 8.28 10.79 9.08
CA PRO A 136 7.27 9.99 9.78
C PRO A 136 7.68 8.53 9.92
N LEU A 137 7.24 7.86 10.99
CA LEU A 137 7.55 6.44 11.22
C LEU A 137 7.09 5.57 10.06
N SER A 138 5.90 5.82 9.53
CA SER A 138 5.38 5.09 8.38
C SER A 138 6.31 5.14 7.16
N MET A 139 6.97 6.28 6.93
CA MET A 139 7.92 6.44 5.84
C MET A 139 9.30 5.86 6.17
N LEU A 140 9.70 5.85 7.44
CA LEU A 140 10.90 5.11 7.89
C LEU A 140 10.73 3.60 7.64
N ILE A 141 9.56 3.04 7.97
CA ILE A 141 9.24 1.62 7.70
C ILE A 141 9.20 1.35 6.19
N ALA A 142 8.59 2.25 5.40
CA ALA A 142 8.55 2.10 3.95
C ALA A 142 9.96 2.10 3.33
N GLY A 143 10.84 3.01 3.74
CA GLY A 143 12.22 3.06 3.28
C GLY A 143 13.03 1.83 3.72
N TRP A 144 12.86 1.40 4.97
CA TRP A 144 13.49 0.19 5.47
C TRP A 144 13.06 -1.05 4.67
N LEU A 145 11.74 -1.25 4.46
CA LEU A 145 11.24 -2.40 3.72
C LEU A 145 11.72 -2.37 2.27
N ARG A 146 11.72 -1.17 1.62
CA ARG A 146 12.27 -0.99 0.28
C ARG A 146 13.69 -1.57 0.18
N GLU A 147 14.56 -1.24 1.17
CA GLU A 147 15.94 -1.73 1.20
C GLU A 147 16.01 -3.24 1.40
N GLN A 148 15.16 -3.80 2.28
CA GLN A 148 15.16 -5.24 2.57
C GLN A 148 14.83 -6.10 1.35
N VAL A 149 13.99 -5.60 0.45
CA VAL A 149 13.50 -6.36 -0.71
C VAL A 149 14.05 -5.84 -2.05
N GLY A 150 14.92 -4.82 -2.04
CA GLY A 150 15.60 -4.29 -3.21
C GLY A 150 14.70 -3.52 -4.18
N ALA A 151 13.62 -2.90 -3.70
CA ALA A 151 12.81 -2.02 -4.54
C ALA A 151 13.57 -0.73 -4.87
N GLU A 152 13.24 -0.11 -6.00
CA GLU A 152 13.97 1.03 -6.55
C GLU A 152 13.68 2.32 -5.78
N SER A 153 12.41 2.69 -5.68
CA SER A 153 12.01 3.94 -5.04
C SER A 153 10.64 3.90 -4.39
N VAL A 154 10.45 4.81 -3.44
CA VAL A 154 9.19 5.03 -2.72
C VAL A 154 8.79 6.49 -2.85
N ARG A 155 7.63 6.77 -3.43
CA ARG A 155 6.98 8.07 -3.38
C ARG A 155 6.12 8.16 -2.13
N PRO A 156 6.45 9.06 -1.17
CA PRO A 156 5.72 9.14 0.08
C PRO A 156 4.42 9.94 -0.04
N VAL A 157 3.36 9.44 0.57
CA VAL A 157 2.10 10.12 0.82
C VAL A 157 1.74 9.96 2.29
N VAL A 158 1.58 11.07 3.00
CA VAL A 158 1.31 11.07 4.43
C VAL A 158 0.05 11.85 4.71
N VAL A 159 -0.88 11.23 5.45
CA VAL A 159 -2.15 11.83 5.84
C VAL A 159 -2.25 11.99 7.36
N ALA A 160 -3.05 12.94 7.81
CA ALA A 160 -3.34 13.09 9.22
C ALA A 160 -4.30 11.97 9.71
N PRO A 161 -4.13 11.48 10.96
CA PRO A 161 -4.99 10.41 11.48
C PRO A 161 -6.47 10.79 11.53
N ASP A 162 -6.77 12.07 11.70
CA ASP A 162 -8.10 12.66 11.78
C ASP A 162 -8.68 13.11 10.42
N THR A 163 -7.99 12.81 9.31
CA THR A 163 -8.49 13.12 7.96
C THR A 163 -9.88 12.53 7.77
N GLU A 164 -10.84 13.37 7.35
CA GLU A 164 -12.20 12.96 7.08
C GLU A 164 -12.29 11.84 6.03
N PRO A 165 -13.17 10.83 6.20
CA PRO A 165 -13.24 9.68 5.30
C PRO A 165 -13.41 10.05 3.82
N GLN A 166 -14.29 11.04 3.55
CA GLN A 166 -14.52 11.51 2.18
C GLN A 166 -13.28 12.16 1.57
N ALA A 167 -12.50 12.90 2.39
CA ALA A 167 -11.24 13.52 1.94
C ALA A 167 -10.16 12.46 1.69
N ALA A 168 -10.05 11.45 2.56
CA ALA A 168 -9.14 10.32 2.37
C ALA A 168 -9.49 9.53 1.09
N ALA A 169 -10.75 9.19 0.89
CA ALA A 169 -11.22 8.50 -0.32
C ALA A 169 -11.03 9.35 -1.59
N ALA A 170 -11.24 10.67 -1.52
CA ALA A 170 -11.01 11.57 -2.66
C ALA A 170 -9.53 11.64 -3.03
N LEU A 171 -8.63 11.73 -2.03
CA LEU A 171 -7.18 11.66 -2.24
C LEU A 171 -6.81 10.31 -2.88
N GLY A 172 -7.36 9.21 -2.35
CA GLY A 172 -7.13 7.88 -2.90
C GLY A 172 -7.52 7.77 -4.37
N ARG A 173 -8.70 8.26 -4.76
CA ARG A 173 -9.12 8.28 -6.17
C ARG A 173 -8.18 9.11 -7.06
N ALA A 174 -7.72 10.26 -6.58
CA ALA A 174 -6.76 11.08 -7.33
C ALA A 174 -5.43 10.35 -7.53
N LEU A 175 -4.90 9.71 -6.47
CA LEU A 175 -3.69 8.90 -6.55
C LEU A 175 -3.87 7.66 -7.43
N GLY A 176 -5.05 7.02 -7.37
CA GLY A 176 -5.38 5.89 -8.24
C GLY A 176 -5.40 6.27 -9.72
N ALA A 177 -5.91 7.46 -10.04
CA ALA A 177 -5.86 8.00 -11.41
C ALA A 177 -4.41 8.31 -11.85
N GLU A 178 -3.58 8.86 -10.96
CA GLU A 178 -2.15 9.08 -11.26
C GLU A 178 -1.43 7.76 -11.52
N VAL A 179 -1.62 6.76 -10.64
CA VAL A 179 -1.05 5.41 -10.80
C VAL A 179 -1.49 4.80 -12.13
N SER A 180 -2.78 4.87 -12.49
CA SER A 180 -3.29 4.33 -13.76
C SER A 180 -2.74 5.06 -15.00
N SER A 181 -2.22 6.28 -14.85
CA SER A 181 -1.63 7.07 -15.94
C SER A 181 -0.12 6.90 -16.05
N ASP A 182 0.52 6.20 -15.08
CA ASP A 182 1.96 5.97 -15.11
C ASP A 182 2.29 4.93 -16.21
N PRO A 183 3.32 5.13 -17.05
CA PRO A 183 3.69 4.16 -18.09
C PRO A 183 4.23 2.85 -17.53
N ASP A 184 4.69 2.85 -16.29
CA ASP A 184 5.25 1.67 -15.62
C ASP A 184 4.37 1.24 -14.45
N ALA A 185 4.40 -0.06 -14.13
CA ALA A 185 3.69 -0.62 -12.98
C ALA A 185 4.12 0.05 -11.67
N VAL A 186 3.14 0.50 -10.89
CA VAL A 186 3.33 1.11 -9.58
C VAL A 186 2.68 0.24 -8.52
N GLY A 187 3.48 -0.16 -7.51
CA GLY A 187 2.98 -0.83 -6.32
C GLY A 187 2.52 0.15 -5.26
N VAL A 188 1.52 -0.23 -4.46
CA VAL A 188 1.06 0.60 -3.33
C VAL A 188 1.41 -0.08 -2.02
N LEU A 189 2.17 0.62 -1.17
CA LEU A 189 2.50 0.19 0.19
C LEU A 189 1.72 1.01 1.20
N VAL A 190 0.90 0.38 2.02
CA VAL A 190 0.11 1.03 3.07
C VAL A 190 0.72 0.70 4.42
N VAL A 191 1.23 1.71 5.11
CA VAL A 191 1.94 1.54 6.39
C VAL A 191 1.10 2.13 7.52
N ALA A 192 0.44 1.26 8.31
CA ALA A 192 -0.54 1.69 9.30
C ALA A 192 -0.78 0.63 10.40
N ASP A 193 -0.97 1.09 11.64
CA ASP A 193 -1.30 0.26 12.80
C ASP A 193 -2.80 0.30 13.12
N GLY A 194 -3.29 -0.79 13.72
CA GLY A 194 -4.64 -0.94 14.24
C GLY A 194 -4.83 -0.38 15.65
N ALA A 195 -5.78 -0.95 16.38
CA ALA A 195 -6.13 -0.56 17.75
C ALA A 195 -4.98 -0.82 18.73
N THR A 196 -4.86 0.06 19.74
CA THR A 196 -3.73 0.07 20.67
C THR A 196 -4.06 -0.45 22.07
N ALA A 197 -5.24 -1.06 22.28
CA ALA A 197 -5.70 -1.54 23.58
C ALA A 197 -6.21 -2.99 23.51
N LEU A 198 -5.41 -3.90 22.93
CA LEU A 198 -5.81 -5.28 22.65
C LEU A 198 -5.34 -6.30 23.69
N THR A 199 -4.39 -5.91 24.56
CA THR A 199 -3.90 -6.77 25.66
C THR A 199 -3.93 -6.02 27.01
N PRO A 200 -3.80 -6.70 28.13
CA PRO A 200 -3.83 -6.04 29.45
C PRO A 200 -2.72 -5.00 29.67
N LYS A 201 -1.60 -5.11 28.94
CA LYS A 201 -0.44 -4.21 29.03
C LYS A 201 -0.20 -3.43 27.74
N ALA A 202 -1.26 -3.23 26.95
CA ALA A 202 -1.16 -2.52 25.70
C ALA A 202 -0.80 -1.04 25.89
N PRO A 203 -0.10 -0.41 24.92
CA PRO A 203 0.32 1.00 25.02
C PRO A 203 -0.87 1.97 25.06
N GLY A 204 -2.02 1.61 24.49
CA GLY A 204 -3.27 2.40 24.55
C GLY A 204 -4.09 2.21 25.83
N GLY A 205 -3.50 1.58 26.88
CA GLY A 205 -4.16 1.25 28.13
C GLY A 205 -4.65 -0.21 28.18
N PRO A 206 -5.35 -0.62 29.26
CA PRO A 206 -5.79 -1.99 29.42
C PRO A 206 -6.72 -2.43 28.29
N ARG A 207 -6.77 -3.73 28.05
CA ARG A 207 -7.59 -4.34 27.02
C ARG A 207 -9.05 -3.85 27.07
N ARG A 208 -9.56 -3.39 25.95
CA ARG A 208 -10.95 -2.95 25.80
C ARG A 208 -11.66 -3.80 24.74
N GLU A 209 -12.88 -4.23 25.07
CA GLU A 209 -13.69 -5.03 24.15
C GLU A 209 -14.09 -4.23 22.88
N ALA A 210 -14.19 -2.90 22.99
CA ALA A 210 -14.45 -2.04 21.84
C ALA A 210 -13.25 -2.04 20.87
N ALA A 211 -12.02 -1.96 21.40
CA ALA A 211 -10.80 -2.07 20.62
C ALA A 211 -10.70 -3.42 19.90
N VAL A 212 -11.01 -4.51 20.61
CA VAL A 212 -10.99 -5.87 20.04
C VAL A 212 -11.98 -6.01 18.89
N ARG A 213 -13.24 -5.58 19.09
CA ARG A 213 -14.24 -5.65 18.02
C ARG A 213 -13.89 -4.77 16.83
N LEU A 214 -13.33 -3.59 17.06
CA LEU A 214 -12.90 -2.69 15.98
C LEU A 214 -11.76 -3.30 15.20
N GLN A 215 -10.73 -3.87 15.89
CA GLN A 215 -9.62 -4.56 15.24
C GLN A 215 -10.10 -5.73 14.39
N GLN A 216 -10.96 -6.58 14.94
CA GLN A 216 -11.53 -7.70 14.17
C GLN A 216 -12.27 -7.24 12.91
N ARG A 217 -12.99 -6.10 12.98
CA ARG A 217 -13.64 -5.50 11.82
C ARG A 217 -12.59 -5.05 10.78
N ILE A 218 -11.54 -4.36 11.22
CA ILE A 218 -10.44 -3.90 10.34
C ILE A 218 -9.79 -5.09 9.65
N ASP A 219 -9.38 -6.11 10.41
CA ASP A 219 -8.75 -7.32 9.88
C ASP A 219 -9.65 -8.00 8.84
N ALA A 220 -10.94 -8.13 9.13
CA ALA A 220 -11.90 -8.73 8.21
C ALA A 220 -12.09 -7.91 6.92
N CYS A 221 -12.08 -6.57 7.01
CA CYS A 221 -12.16 -5.70 5.84
C CYS A 221 -10.93 -5.85 4.95
N ILE A 222 -9.74 -5.85 5.53
CA ILE A 222 -8.48 -6.00 4.79
C ILE A 222 -8.37 -7.40 4.19
N ALA A 223 -8.69 -8.45 4.96
CA ALA A 223 -8.63 -9.85 4.50
C ALA A 223 -9.60 -10.17 3.34
N LYS A 224 -10.65 -9.38 3.18
CA LYS A 224 -11.67 -9.59 2.14
C LYS A 224 -11.66 -8.55 1.04
N ALA A 225 -10.73 -7.62 1.07
CA ALA A 225 -10.69 -6.43 0.21
C ALA A 225 -12.03 -5.65 0.21
N ASP A 226 -12.66 -5.54 1.39
CA ASP A 226 -13.93 -4.83 1.52
C ASP A 226 -13.69 -3.31 1.58
N VAL A 227 -13.55 -2.72 0.39
CA VAL A 227 -13.30 -1.29 0.17
C VAL A 227 -14.41 -0.44 0.80
N ALA A 228 -15.67 -0.86 0.70
CA ALA A 228 -16.80 -0.12 1.24
C ALA A 228 -16.75 -0.09 2.78
N ALA A 229 -16.51 -1.25 3.42
CA ALA A 229 -16.43 -1.33 4.88
C ALA A 229 -15.20 -0.59 5.45
N LEU A 230 -14.09 -0.49 4.71
CA LEU A 230 -12.95 0.35 5.09
C LEU A 230 -13.29 1.84 5.03
N ASN A 231 -14.02 2.28 4.01
CA ASN A 231 -14.47 3.67 3.89
C ASN A 231 -15.48 4.05 4.99
N ASP A 232 -16.24 3.06 5.52
CA ASP A 232 -17.22 3.24 6.60
C ASP A 232 -16.61 3.22 8.02
N LEU A 233 -15.30 3.14 8.16
CA LEU A 233 -14.64 3.25 9.47
C LEU A 233 -14.82 4.68 10.02
N ASP A 234 -15.45 4.76 11.18
CA ASP A 234 -15.76 6.03 11.84
C ASP A 234 -14.52 6.67 12.50
N VAL A 235 -14.36 7.98 12.32
CA VAL A 235 -13.22 8.75 12.83
C VAL A 235 -13.15 8.70 14.35
N ALA A 236 -14.29 8.97 15.03
CA ALA A 236 -14.32 9.07 16.48
C ALA A 236 -14.15 7.69 17.14
N ALA A 237 -14.77 6.65 16.58
CA ALA A 237 -14.60 5.27 17.06
C ALA A 237 -13.13 4.81 16.91
N CYS A 238 -12.49 5.10 15.78
CA CYS A 238 -11.10 4.78 15.55
C CYS A 238 -10.18 5.55 16.51
N ALA A 239 -10.41 6.84 16.68
CA ALA A 239 -9.62 7.67 17.62
C ALA A 239 -9.74 7.19 19.07
N ALA A 240 -10.96 6.80 19.51
CA ALA A 240 -11.20 6.30 20.87
C ALA A 240 -10.43 5.01 21.18
N GLU A 241 -10.17 4.18 20.19
CA GLU A 241 -9.45 2.90 20.32
C GLU A 241 -8.00 2.97 19.83
N GLY A 242 -7.47 4.18 19.54
CA GLY A 242 -6.10 4.41 19.15
C GLY A 242 -5.74 3.93 17.75
N VAL A 243 -6.74 3.77 16.87
CA VAL A 243 -6.53 3.39 15.46
C VAL A 243 -6.10 4.60 14.66
N ALA A 244 -4.82 4.88 14.60
CA ALA A 244 -4.28 5.97 13.79
C ALA A 244 -4.29 5.63 12.27
N GLY A 245 -4.22 4.35 11.91
CA GLY A 245 -4.08 3.87 10.53
C GLY A 245 -5.30 4.06 9.63
N ARG A 246 -6.48 4.36 10.19
CA ARG A 246 -7.76 4.48 9.45
C ARG A 246 -7.65 5.29 8.16
N ALA A 247 -7.08 6.49 8.24
CA ALA A 247 -7.02 7.38 7.09
C ALA A 247 -6.17 6.82 5.94
N ALA A 248 -5.06 6.14 6.25
CA ALA A 248 -4.22 5.49 5.24
C ALA A 248 -4.96 4.33 4.54
N TRP A 249 -5.73 3.53 5.28
CA TRP A 249 -6.54 2.47 4.68
C TRP A 249 -7.67 3.01 3.79
N GLN A 250 -8.29 4.13 4.18
CA GLN A 250 -9.31 4.79 3.36
C GLN A 250 -8.72 5.42 2.09
N VAL A 251 -7.50 5.91 2.13
CA VAL A 251 -6.76 6.30 0.91
C VAL A 251 -6.51 5.09 0.03
N ALA A 252 -6.04 3.98 0.58
CA ALA A 252 -5.83 2.73 -0.17
C ALA A 252 -7.13 2.22 -0.80
N ALA A 253 -8.24 2.23 -0.05
CA ALA A 253 -9.57 1.91 -0.56
C ALA A 253 -9.96 2.81 -1.75
N GLY A 254 -9.66 4.10 -1.67
CA GLY A 254 -9.89 5.04 -2.76
C GLY A 254 -8.99 4.81 -3.98
N ILE A 255 -7.72 4.38 -3.78
CA ILE A 255 -6.81 4.00 -4.87
C ILE A 255 -7.36 2.77 -5.62
N VAL A 256 -7.81 1.76 -4.91
CA VAL A 256 -8.41 0.56 -5.49
C VAL A 256 -9.73 0.89 -6.18
N GLY A 257 -10.60 1.68 -5.55
CA GLY A 257 -11.91 2.05 -6.10
C GLY A 257 -12.77 0.82 -6.35
N ASP A 258 -13.36 0.73 -7.54
CA ASP A 258 -14.25 -0.36 -7.95
C ASP A 258 -13.52 -1.54 -8.63
N ARG A 259 -12.18 -1.53 -8.62
CA ARG A 259 -11.41 -2.62 -9.23
C ARG A 259 -11.63 -3.93 -8.48
N ALA A 260 -11.81 -5.00 -9.24
CA ALA A 260 -11.82 -6.35 -8.67
C ALA A 260 -10.39 -6.71 -8.23
N VAL A 261 -10.25 -7.05 -6.95
CA VAL A 261 -8.98 -7.49 -6.37
C VAL A 261 -9.19 -8.77 -5.58
N SER A 262 -8.20 -9.65 -5.58
CA SER A 262 -8.10 -10.76 -4.65
C SER A 262 -7.26 -10.34 -3.44
N ALA A 263 -7.63 -10.82 -2.25
CA ALA A 263 -6.92 -10.51 -1.01
C ALA A 263 -6.27 -11.77 -0.43
N GLU A 264 -5.03 -11.63 0.03
CA GLU A 264 -4.30 -12.63 0.80
C GLU A 264 -3.82 -12.00 2.09
N GLN A 265 -4.14 -12.62 3.23
CA GLN A 265 -3.71 -12.17 4.54
C GLN A 265 -2.53 -13.03 5.03
N TYR A 266 -1.40 -12.40 5.30
CA TYR A 266 -0.18 -13.05 5.79
C TYR A 266 -0.11 -13.09 7.31
N TYR A 267 -0.68 -12.05 7.97
CA TYR A 267 -0.63 -11.93 9.43
C TYR A 267 -1.78 -11.05 9.95
N ALA A 268 -2.34 -11.42 11.09
CA ALA A 268 -3.25 -10.58 11.87
C ALA A 268 -3.20 -11.00 13.34
N ASP A 269 -2.50 -10.23 14.17
CA ASP A 269 -2.39 -10.45 15.62
C ASP A 269 -1.97 -9.16 16.34
N ALA A 270 -1.91 -9.21 17.67
CA ALA A 270 -1.56 -8.09 18.54
C ALA A 270 -0.60 -8.51 19.67
N PRO A 271 0.60 -9.01 19.36
CA PRO A 271 1.52 -9.58 20.38
C PRO A 271 1.93 -8.54 21.44
N PHE A 272 1.94 -7.26 21.08
CA PHE A 272 2.27 -6.15 21.99
C PHE A 272 1.07 -5.24 22.31
N GLY A 273 -0.14 -5.72 22.04
CA GLY A 273 -1.38 -5.00 22.34
C GLY A 273 -1.76 -3.95 21.29
N VAL A 274 -1.00 -3.87 20.20
CA VAL A 274 -1.32 -3.10 19.01
C VAL A 274 -1.69 -4.06 17.88
N GLY A 275 -2.77 -3.78 17.16
CA GLY A 275 -3.21 -4.61 16.05
C GLY A 275 -2.28 -4.44 14.83
N TYR A 276 -1.71 -5.55 14.39
CA TYR A 276 -0.86 -5.62 13.20
C TYR A 276 -1.52 -6.50 12.15
N THR A 277 -1.74 -5.93 10.98
CA THR A 277 -2.31 -6.65 9.84
C THR A 277 -1.33 -6.56 8.67
N VAL A 278 -0.97 -7.72 8.11
CA VAL A 278 -0.19 -7.82 6.88
C VAL A 278 -1.01 -8.55 5.84
N ALA A 279 -1.23 -7.92 4.71
CA ALA A 279 -2.03 -8.45 3.62
C ALA A 279 -1.58 -7.88 2.27
N ALA A 280 -1.95 -8.57 1.20
CA ALA A 280 -1.80 -8.08 -0.16
C ALA A 280 -3.14 -8.15 -0.89
N TRP A 281 -3.41 -7.13 -1.71
CA TRP A 281 -4.49 -7.11 -2.68
C TRP A 281 -3.90 -7.06 -4.07
N THR A 282 -4.22 -8.05 -4.89
CA THR A 282 -3.74 -8.12 -6.28
C THR A 282 -4.93 -7.98 -7.23
N PRO A 283 -4.80 -7.23 -8.34
CA PRO A 283 -5.84 -7.17 -9.36
C PRO A 283 -6.21 -8.57 -9.87
N GLY A 284 -7.52 -8.81 -10.08
CA GLY A 284 -8.07 -10.14 -10.33
C GLY A 284 -7.72 -10.77 -11.69
N ASP A 285 -7.10 -10.01 -12.61
CA ASP A 285 -6.85 -10.42 -14.00
C ASP A 285 -5.37 -10.40 -14.43
N LEU A 286 -4.43 -10.48 -13.50
CA LEU A 286 -3.03 -10.69 -13.89
C LEU A 286 -2.86 -12.15 -14.33
N PRO A 287 -2.55 -12.42 -15.62
CA PRO A 287 -2.23 -13.79 -16.04
C PRO A 287 -1.00 -14.25 -15.26
N GLU A 288 -1.11 -15.43 -14.62
CA GLU A 288 0.05 -16.12 -14.05
C GLU A 288 1.17 -16.12 -15.11
N ARG A 289 2.24 -15.42 -14.86
CA ARG A 289 3.45 -15.57 -15.66
C ARG A 289 3.93 -16.99 -15.44
N ALA A 290 3.72 -17.83 -16.46
CA ALA A 290 4.28 -19.16 -16.48
C ALA A 290 5.78 -19.01 -16.20
N SER A 291 6.24 -19.65 -15.11
CA SER A 291 7.65 -19.82 -14.81
C SER A 291 8.25 -20.74 -15.87
N GLU A 292 9.01 -20.17 -16.79
CA GLU A 292 9.98 -20.91 -17.60
C GLU A 292 11.32 -21.07 -16.87
#